data_e8536b0e639eaa91feb3db813b7dc8ae
#
_entry.id   e8536b0e639eaa91feb3db813b7dc8ae
#
_cell.length_a   1.000
_cell.length_b   1.000
_cell.length_c   1.000
_cell.angle_alpha   90.00
_cell.angle_beta   90.00
_cell.angle_gamma   90.00
#
_symmetry.space_group_name_H-M   'P 1'
#
loop_
_entity.id
_entity.type
_entity.pdbx_description
1 polymer ?
#
loop_
_entity_poly.entity_id
_entity_poly.type
_entity_poly.pdbx_seq_one_letter_code
_entity_poly.pdbx_strand_id
1 'polypeptide(L)'
;MSVGPGVFIVVEGPEGAGKSTLARWLGARLVAEGLQVVPVRQPGGTPVAEAARKVALKFPHEMSPVAELFLFLAARADLVYRVIRPALEGGQVVVADRFDLSTMAYQVAGAGLPVADVAQAIRLATGGLVPDVTLVLDVPVEVGRARQRAARKVQDRFERQDDAFHRRVLDAYRRAAGPGVVHIDATQSKTVVQDAAWREVRAVAALSTRGIS
;
A
#
# COMPACT_ATOMS: atom_id res chain seq x y z
N MET A 1 -25.81 -2.79 19.39
CA MET A 1 -24.59 -2.02 19.69
C MET A 1 -24.22 -1.30 18.40
N SER A 2 -24.04 0.02 18.42
CA SER A 2 -23.60 0.77 17.23
C SER A 2 -22.17 0.34 16.88
N VAL A 3 -21.98 -0.24 15.70
CA VAL A 3 -20.65 -0.56 15.18
C VAL A 3 -19.97 0.78 14.87
N GLY A 4 -18.83 1.05 15.49
CA GLY A 4 -18.07 2.28 15.19
C GLY A 4 -17.59 2.29 13.73
N PRO A 5 -17.18 3.47 13.21
CA PRO A 5 -16.72 3.58 11.83
C PRO A 5 -15.51 2.66 11.58
N GLY A 6 -15.46 2.06 10.39
CA GLY A 6 -14.30 1.27 9.96
C GLY A 6 -13.03 2.12 9.89
N VAL A 7 -11.86 1.47 9.92
CA VAL A 7 -10.57 2.15 9.82
C VAL A 7 -9.76 1.56 8.68
N PHE A 8 -9.20 2.43 7.85
CA PHE A 8 -8.40 2.04 6.69
C PHE A 8 -6.93 2.42 6.89
N ILE A 9 -6.09 1.41 7.14
CA ILE A 9 -4.65 1.52 7.34
C ILE A 9 -3.92 1.03 6.10
N VAL A 10 -3.00 1.82 5.59
CA VAL A 10 -2.19 1.46 4.42
C VAL A 10 -0.70 1.45 4.79
N VAL A 11 0.02 0.44 4.32
CA VAL A 11 1.48 0.36 4.42
C VAL A 11 2.07 0.53 3.04
N GLU A 12 2.88 1.55 2.85
CA GLU A 12 3.49 1.95 1.59
C GLU A 12 5.02 2.03 1.69
N GLY A 13 5.67 2.23 0.56
CA GLY A 13 7.11 2.39 0.47
C GLY A 13 7.72 1.58 -0.68
N PRO A 14 9.02 1.77 -0.95
CA PRO A 14 9.72 1.10 -2.04
C PRO A 14 9.85 -0.40 -1.79
N GLU A 15 10.40 -1.10 -2.77
CA GLU A 15 10.62 -2.53 -2.66
C GLU A 15 11.71 -2.86 -1.65
N GLY A 16 11.55 -4.00 -0.94
CA GLY A 16 12.45 -4.37 0.15
C GLY A 16 12.29 -3.56 1.45
N ALA A 17 11.36 -2.58 1.51
CA ALA A 17 11.12 -1.78 2.72
C ALA A 17 10.50 -2.57 3.89
N GLY A 18 9.91 -3.74 3.64
CA GLY A 18 9.32 -4.56 4.70
C GLY A 18 7.80 -4.44 4.86
N LYS A 19 7.11 -3.81 3.91
CA LYS A 19 5.65 -3.56 3.92
C LYS A 19 4.82 -4.77 4.32
N SER A 20 4.94 -5.87 3.58
CA SER A 20 4.15 -7.08 3.83
C SER A 20 4.41 -7.70 5.21
N THR A 21 5.61 -7.51 5.76
CA THR A 21 5.94 -7.95 7.12
C THR A 21 5.26 -7.07 8.14
N LEU A 22 5.29 -5.75 7.96
CA LEU A 22 4.64 -4.80 8.85
C LEU A 22 3.11 -4.93 8.79
N ALA A 23 2.53 -5.00 7.58
CA ALA A 23 1.07 -5.14 7.42
C ALA A 23 0.53 -6.40 8.10
N ARG A 24 1.22 -7.55 7.96
CA ARG A 24 0.85 -8.78 8.68
C ARG A 24 0.96 -8.64 10.19
N TRP A 25 2.02 -8.00 10.67
CA TRP A 25 2.21 -7.79 12.10
C TRP A 25 1.15 -6.85 12.68
N LEU A 26 0.84 -5.74 11.99
CA LEU A 26 -0.25 -4.83 12.39
C LEU A 26 -1.59 -5.55 12.42
N GLY A 27 -1.90 -6.35 11.40
CA GLY A 27 -3.13 -7.13 11.37
C GLY A 27 -3.25 -8.07 12.57
N ALA A 28 -2.18 -8.81 12.90
CA ALA A 28 -2.15 -9.71 14.05
C ALA A 28 -2.28 -8.94 15.39
N ARG A 29 -1.61 -7.80 15.51
CA ARG A 29 -1.67 -6.95 16.69
C ARG A 29 -3.09 -6.40 16.92
N LEU A 30 -3.73 -5.88 15.87
CA LEU A 30 -5.12 -5.38 15.95
C LEU A 30 -6.12 -6.47 16.30
N VAL A 31 -5.94 -7.70 15.80
CA VAL A 31 -6.75 -8.86 16.19
C VAL A 31 -6.55 -9.17 17.68
N ALA A 32 -5.33 -9.09 18.20
CA ALA A 32 -5.05 -9.30 19.62
C ALA A 32 -5.69 -8.22 20.52
N GLU A 33 -5.94 -7.02 19.97
CA GLU A 33 -6.74 -5.96 20.65
C GLU A 33 -8.27 -6.18 20.50
N GLY A 34 -8.72 -7.32 19.97
CA GLY A 34 -10.13 -7.67 19.84
C GLY A 34 -10.85 -7.09 18.61
N LEU A 35 -10.13 -6.54 17.65
CA LEU A 35 -10.72 -5.95 16.45
C LEU A 35 -10.90 -6.98 15.33
N GLN A 36 -11.94 -6.78 14.52
CA GLN A 36 -12.10 -7.50 13.26
C GLN A 36 -11.24 -6.85 12.18
N VAL A 37 -10.31 -7.62 11.62
CA VAL A 37 -9.32 -7.12 10.66
C VAL A 37 -9.44 -7.82 9.32
N VAL A 38 -9.48 -7.04 8.24
CA VAL A 38 -9.46 -7.52 6.86
C VAL A 38 -8.11 -7.15 6.23
N PRO A 39 -7.17 -8.11 6.12
CA PRO A 39 -5.91 -7.86 5.44
C PRO A 39 -6.11 -7.90 3.93
N VAL A 40 -5.57 -6.91 3.23
CA VAL A 40 -5.58 -6.86 1.76
C VAL A 40 -4.19 -6.52 1.21
N ARG A 41 -3.93 -6.90 -0.03
CA ARG A 41 -2.72 -6.49 -0.75
C ARG A 41 -3.07 -6.01 -2.15
N GLN A 42 -2.32 -5.06 -2.68
CA GLN A 42 -2.51 -4.57 -4.04
C GLN A 42 -1.25 -4.76 -4.90
N PRO A 43 -1.46 -5.05 -6.21
CA PRO A 43 -2.71 -5.52 -6.81
C PRO A 43 -3.03 -6.94 -6.36
N GLY A 44 -4.32 -7.29 -6.23
CA GLY A 44 -4.79 -8.64 -5.86
C GLY A 44 -5.96 -8.61 -4.88
N GLY A 45 -6.34 -9.79 -4.36
CA GLY A 45 -7.34 -9.94 -3.30
C GLY A 45 -8.76 -10.24 -3.80
N THR A 46 -9.01 -10.20 -5.11
CA THR A 46 -10.27 -10.67 -5.74
C THR A 46 -9.93 -11.40 -7.05
N PRO A 47 -10.82 -12.22 -7.61
CA PRO A 47 -10.56 -12.91 -8.87
C PRO A 47 -10.16 -11.97 -10.01
N VAL A 48 -10.86 -10.84 -10.16
CA VAL A 48 -10.54 -9.81 -11.16
C VAL A 48 -9.19 -9.17 -10.87
N ALA A 49 -8.93 -8.78 -9.61
CA ALA A 49 -7.68 -8.18 -9.21
C ALA A 49 -6.48 -9.12 -9.39
N GLU A 50 -6.62 -10.42 -9.13
CA GLU A 50 -5.55 -11.40 -9.38
C GLU A 50 -5.31 -11.63 -10.88
N ALA A 51 -6.35 -11.63 -11.72
CA ALA A 51 -6.20 -11.68 -13.17
C ALA A 51 -5.46 -10.46 -13.72
N ALA A 52 -5.87 -9.26 -13.31
CA ALA A 52 -5.20 -8.01 -13.68
C ALA A 52 -3.74 -7.98 -13.18
N ARG A 53 -3.49 -8.42 -11.94
CA ARG A 53 -2.14 -8.58 -11.38
C ARG A 53 -1.27 -9.48 -12.23
N LYS A 54 -1.80 -10.65 -12.64
CA LYS A 54 -1.05 -11.59 -13.47
C LYS A 54 -0.61 -10.95 -14.78
N VAL A 55 -1.49 -10.20 -15.43
CA VAL A 55 -1.15 -9.46 -16.65
C VAL A 55 -0.15 -8.35 -16.34
N ALA A 56 -0.43 -7.48 -15.38
CA ALA A 56 0.41 -6.32 -15.07
C ALA A 56 1.86 -6.68 -14.69
N LEU A 57 2.07 -7.78 -13.96
CA LEU A 57 3.39 -8.16 -13.43
C LEU A 57 4.13 -9.22 -14.24
N LYS A 58 3.41 -10.08 -14.96
CA LYS A 58 3.99 -11.28 -15.62
C LYS A 58 3.82 -11.32 -17.14
N PHE A 59 3.18 -10.30 -17.74
CA PHE A 59 3.05 -10.26 -19.19
C PHE A 59 4.44 -10.17 -19.85
N PRO A 60 4.75 -11.05 -20.83
CA PRO A 60 6.12 -11.18 -21.33
C PRO A 60 6.53 -10.10 -22.33
N HIS A 61 5.57 -9.29 -22.80
CA HIS A 61 5.82 -8.24 -23.78
C HIS A 61 5.76 -6.85 -23.15
N GLU A 62 6.25 -5.85 -23.87
CA GLU A 62 6.10 -4.45 -23.48
C GLU A 62 4.62 -4.05 -23.40
N MET A 63 4.34 -3.16 -22.49
CA MET A 63 3.01 -2.61 -22.25
C MET A 63 3.12 -1.07 -22.14
N SER A 64 2.19 -0.37 -22.79
CA SER A 64 2.16 1.09 -22.62
C SER A 64 1.89 1.47 -21.16
N PRO A 65 2.48 2.57 -20.66
CA PRO A 65 2.26 3.02 -19.29
C PRO A 65 0.78 3.22 -18.93
N VAL A 66 -0.04 3.65 -19.90
CA VAL A 66 -1.48 3.85 -19.70
C VAL A 66 -2.21 2.50 -19.55
N ALA A 67 -1.88 1.50 -20.37
CA ALA A 67 -2.47 0.17 -20.23
C ALA A 67 -2.11 -0.47 -18.89
N GLU A 68 -0.86 -0.29 -18.45
CA GLU A 68 -0.40 -0.73 -17.14
C GLU A 68 -1.17 -0.05 -16.00
N LEU A 69 -1.34 1.27 -16.06
CA LEU A 69 -2.14 2.04 -15.10
C LEU A 69 -3.56 1.47 -15.00
N PHE A 70 -4.23 1.22 -16.13
CA PHE A 70 -5.59 0.69 -16.12
C PHE A 70 -5.69 -0.71 -15.52
N LEU A 71 -4.70 -1.57 -15.69
CA LEU A 71 -4.67 -2.88 -15.03
C LEU A 71 -4.59 -2.75 -13.51
N PHE A 72 -3.75 -1.84 -13.00
CA PHE A 72 -3.67 -1.58 -11.56
C PHE A 72 -4.96 -0.97 -11.02
N LEU A 73 -5.56 -0.04 -11.77
CA LEU A 73 -6.80 0.60 -11.37
C LEU A 73 -8.00 -0.36 -11.45
N ALA A 74 -8.08 -1.24 -12.44
CA ALA A 74 -9.10 -2.29 -12.51
C ALA A 74 -9.02 -3.23 -11.30
N ALA A 75 -7.80 -3.67 -10.94
CA ALA A 75 -7.59 -4.49 -9.74
C ALA A 75 -8.02 -3.75 -8.47
N ARG A 76 -7.70 -2.46 -8.37
CA ARG A 76 -8.06 -1.63 -7.21
C ARG A 76 -9.55 -1.40 -7.12
N ALA A 77 -10.21 -1.04 -8.21
CA ALA A 77 -11.63 -0.78 -8.25
C ALA A 77 -12.46 -1.99 -7.77
N ASP A 78 -12.12 -3.18 -8.26
CA ASP A 78 -12.82 -4.42 -7.86
C ASP A 78 -12.54 -4.76 -6.38
N LEU A 79 -11.30 -4.58 -5.90
CA LEU A 79 -10.95 -4.80 -4.50
C LEU A 79 -11.67 -3.80 -3.56
N VAL A 80 -11.71 -2.51 -3.93
CA VAL A 80 -12.42 -1.49 -3.14
C VAL A 80 -13.91 -1.81 -3.07
N TYR A 81 -14.52 -2.13 -4.21
CA TYR A 81 -15.96 -2.41 -4.28
C TYR A 81 -16.36 -3.66 -3.51
N ARG A 82 -15.60 -4.77 -3.67
CA ARG A 82 -15.99 -6.07 -3.11
C ARG A 82 -15.51 -6.33 -1.70
N VAL A 83 -14.42 -5.70 -1.28
CA VAL A 83 -13.75 -6.07 -0.02
C VAL A 83 -13.58 -4.85 0.90
N ILE A 84 -12.89 -3.78 0.43
CA ILE A 84 -12.49 -2.71 1.35
C ILE A 84 -13.72 -1.93 1.83
N ARG A 85 -14.56 -1.45 0.91
CA ARG A 85 -15.72 -0.64 1.27
C ARG A 85 -16.73 -1.39 2.15
N PRO A 86 -17.15 -2.64 1.83
CA PRO A 86 -18.03 -3.41 2.71
C PRO A 86 -17.44 -3.65 4.10
N ALA A 87 -16.13 -3.90 4.18
CA ALA A 87 -15.45 -4.09 5.47
C ALA A 87 -15.49 -2.82 6.33
N LEU A 88 -15.20 -1.65 5.73
CA LEU A 88 -15.25 -0.36 6.41
C LEU A 88 -16.67 0.02 6.84
N GLU A 89 -17.66 -0.21 5.99
CA GLU A 89 -19.09 -0.01 6.29
C GLU A 89 -19.54 -0.94 7.43
N GLY A 90 -19.00 -2.15 7.52
CA GLY A 90 -19.18 -3.09 8.62
C GLY A 90 -18.38 -2.76 9.89
N GLY A 91 -17.68 -1.61 9.94
CA GLY A 91 -16.90 -1.17 11.10
C GLY A 91 -15.59 -1.96 11.32
N GLN A 92 -15.15 -2.73 10.36
CA GLN A 92 -13.91 -3.50 10.43
C GLN A 92 -12.67 -2.63 10.17
N VAL A 93 -11.51 -3.10 10.59
CA VAL A 93 -10.22 -2.49 10.26
C VAL A 93 -9.67 -3.14 9.01
N VAL A 94 -9.39 -2.35 7.98
CA VAL A 94 -8.70 -2.82 6.77
C VAL A 94 -7.24 -2.47 6.85
N VAL A 95 -6.35 -3.45 6.68
CA VAL A 95 -4.90 -3.25 6.61
C VAL A 95 -4.41 -3.63 5.21
N ALA A 96 -3.98 -2.65 4.44
CA ALA A 96 -3.54 -2.82 3.06
C ALA A 96 -2.02 -2.78 2.92
N ASP A 97 -1.46 -3.77 2.22
CA ASP A 97 -0.10 -3.73 1.67
C ASP A 97 -0.18 -3.09 0.28
N ARG A 98 0.13 -1.80 0.18
CA ARG A 98 0.01 -0.86 -0.93
C ARG A 98 -1.43 -0.38 -1.21
N PHE A 99 -1.52 0.86 -1.71
CA PHE A 99 -2.74 1.49 -2.21
C PHE A 99 -2.40 2.51 -3.30
N ASP A 100 -3.00 3.70 -3.25
CA ASP A 100 -2.92 4.74 -4.29
C ASP A 100 -1.55 5.40 -4.41
N LEU A 101 -0.83 5.59 -3.31
CA LEU A 101 0.51 6.17 -3.32
C LEU A 101 1.49 5.34 -4.17
N SER A 102 1.34 4.01 -4.19
CA SER A 102 2.08 3.15 -5.12
C SER A 102 1.86 3.55 -6.59
N THR A 103 0.64 3.91 -6.99
CA THR A 103 0.36 4.35 -8.36
C THR A 103 1.02 5.70 -8.66
N MET A 104 0.99 6.63 -7.71
CA MET A 104 1.70 7.91 -7.85
C MET A 104 3.21 7.70 -7.96
N ALA A 105 3.78 6.78 -7.20
CA ALA A 105 5.21 6.52 -7.26
C ALA A 105 5.64 5.81 -8.55
N TYR A 106 4.92 4.77 -8.98
CA TYR A 106 5.35 3.92 -10.09
C TYR A 106 4.90 4.46 -11.45
N GLN A 107 3.61 4.82 -11.60
CA GLN A 107 3.08 5.25 -12.89
C GLN A 107 3.29 6.75 -13.16
N VAL A 108 3.25 7.61 -12.12
CA VAL A 108 3.56 9.03 -12.31
C VAL A 108 5.07 9.25 -12.27
N ALA A 109 5.72 9.08 -11.14
CA ALA A 109 7.14 9.41 -11.02
C ALA A 109 8.04 8.42 -11.78
N GLY A 110 7.74 7.13 -11.75
CA GLY A 110 8.49 6.10 -12.47
C GLY A 110 8.30 6.18 -13.97
N ALA A 111 7.07 6.07 -14.45
CA ALA A 111 6.74 5.96 -15.87
C ALA A 111 6.41 7.30 -16.56
N GLY A 112 6.32 8.43 -15.82
CA GLY A 112 6.16 9.77 -16.36
C GLY A 112 4.73 10.13 -16.78
N LEU A 113 3.70 9.44 -16.28
CA LEU A 113 2.32 9.80 -16.58
C LEU A 113 1.91 11.12 -15.88
N PRO A 114 1.00 11.92 -16.49
CA PRO A 114 0.55 13.19 -15.91
C PRO A 114 -0.15 13.01 -14.57
N VAL A 115 0.28 13.77 -13.56
CA VAL A 115 -0.25 13.70 -12.18
C VAL A 115 -1.77 13.87 -12.13
N ALA A 116 -2.30 14.87 -12.84
CA ALA A 116 -3.73 15.20 -12.80
C ALA A 116 -4.60 14.06 -13.33
N ASP A 117 -4.20 13.46 -14.45
CA ASP A 117 -4.95 12.36 -15.09
C ASP A 117 -4.94 11.11 -14.22
N VAL A 118 -3.77 10.76 -13.66
CA VAL A 118 -3.62 9.61 -12.77
C VAL A 118 -4.42 9.82 -11.47
N ALA A 119 -4.37 11.01 -10.87
CA ALA A 119 -5.14 11.32 -9.66
C ALA A 119 -6.66 11.24 -9.93
N GLN A 120 -7.14 11.70 -11.09
CA GLN A 120 -8.54 11.56 -11.46
C GLN A 120 -8.94 10.09 -11.66
N ALA A 121 -8.10 9.31 -12.34
CA ALA A 121 -8.32 7.89 -12.54
C ALA A 121 -8.32 7.09 -11.22
N ILE A 122 -7.44 7.42 -10.28
CA ILE A 122 -7.44 6.87 -8.92
C ILE A 122 -8.77 7.19 -8.21
N ARG A 123 -9.22 8.45 -8.23
CA ARG A 123 -10.51 8.83 -7.62
C ARG A 123 -11.67 8.04 -8.20
N LEU A 124 -11.70 7.85 -9.52
CA LEU A 124 -12.73 7.02 -10.16
C LEU A 124 -12.66 5.57 -9.67
N ALA A 125 -11.48 4.96 -9.65
CA ALA A 125 -11.28 3.57 -9.27
C ALA A 125 -11.57 3.31 -7.77
N THR A 126 -11.36 4.30 -6.90
CA THR A 126 -11.56 4.16 -5.44
C THR A 126 -12.91 4.68 -4.96
N GLY A 127 -13.64 5.41 -5.83
CA GLY A 127 -14.83 6.16 -5.40
C GLY A 127 -14.47 7.22 -4.36
N GLY A 128 -13.25 7.80 -4.44
CA GLY A 128 -12.78 8.82 -3.51
C GLY A 128 -12.38 8.30 -2.13
N LEU A 129 -12.25 6.98 -1.94
CA LEU A 129 -11.79 6.40 -0.67
C LEU A 129 -10.36 6.86 -0.35
N VAL A 130 -10.16 7.38 0.86
CA VAL A 130 -8.88 7.84 1.39
C VAL A 130 -8.55 7.04 2.65
N PRO A 131 -7.29 6.61 2.85
CA PRO A 131 -6.87 5.96 4.09
C PRO A 131 -6.93 6.91 5.29
N ASP A 132 -7.24 6.37 6.48
CA ASP A 132 -7.14 7.11 7.74
C ASP A 132 -5.66 7.34 8.13
N VAL A 133 -4.80 6.35 7.80
CA VAL A 133 -3.35 6.48 7.95
C VAL A 133 -2.62 5.70 6.86
N THR A 134 -1.60 6.34 6.29
CA THR A 134 -0.66 5.74 5.34
C THR A 134 0.73 5.76 5.95
N LEU A 135 1.26 4.59 6.29
CA LEU A 135 2.60 4.40 6.83
C LEU A 135 3.59 4.20 5.68
N VAL A 136 4.41 5.19 5.41
CA VAL A 136 5.44 5.14 4.38
C VAL A 136 6.74 4.64 4.99
N LEU A 137 7.20 3.47 4.58
CA LEU A 137 8.45 2.87 5.04
C LEU A 137 9.61 3.44 4.23
N ASP A 138 10.38 4.32 4.85
CA ASP A 138 11.57 4.90 4.24
C ASP A 138 12.77 3.95 4.36
N VAL A 139 13.39 3.65 3.22
CA VAL A 139 14.60 2.85 3.15
C VAL A 139 15.47 3.30 1.97
N PRO A 140 16.80 3.38 2.12
CA PRO A 140 17.69 3.59 0.99
C PRO A 140 17.57 2.48 -0.06
N VAL A 141 17.79 2.82 -1.34
CA VAL A 141 17.70 1.86 -2.46
C VAL A 141 18.60 0.64 -2.21
N GLU A 142 19.81 0.88 -1.73
CA GLU A 142 20.81 -0.15 -1.49
C GLU A 142 20.34 -1.17 -0.45
N VAL A 143 19.73 -0.68 0.63
CA VAL A 143 19.18 -1.52 1.71
C VAL A 143 18.00 -2.34 1.19
N GLY A 144 17.06 -1.71 0.47
CA GLY A 144 15.91 -2.40 -0.14
C GLY A 144 16.34 -3.51 -1.08
N ARG A 145 17.29 -3.22 -1.99
CA ARG A 145 17.87 -4.19 -2.91
C ARG A 145 18.62 -5.32 -2.22
N ALA A 146 19.39 -5.02 -1.16
CA ALA A 146 20.07 -6.05 -0.38
C ALA A 146 19.08 -7.03 0.25
N ARG A 147 17.98 -6.52 0.82
CA ARG A 147 16.90 -7.33 1.39
C ARG A 147 16.18 -8.18 0.34
N GLN A 148 15.93 -7.66 -0.86
CA GLN A 148 15.33 -8.41 -1.96
C GLN A 148 16.23 -9.56 -2.42
N ARG A 149 17.52 -9.29 -2.62
CA ARG A 149 18.50 -10.33 -3.00
C ARG A 149 18.58 -11.44 -1.94
N ALA A 150 18.61 -11.09 -0.65
CA ALA A 150 18.60 -12.06 0.44
C ALA A 150 17.35 -12.94 0.45
N ALA A 151 16.22 -12.40 0.06
CA ALA A 151 14.93 -13.13 -0.03
C ALA A 151 14.83 -14.08 -1.24
N ARG A 152 15.81 -14.12 -2.15
CA ARG A 152 15.84 -14.95 -3.38
C ARG A 152 14.53 -14.90 -4.19
N LYS A 153 13.85 -13.78 -4.17
CA LYS A 153 12.57 -13.60 -4.87
C LYS A 153 12.80 -13.48 -6.38
N VAL A 154 11.95 -14.14 -7.15
CA VAL A 154 11.91 -13.94 -8.61
C VAL A 154 11.49 -12.50 -8.90
N GLN A 155 12.32 -11.78 -9.65
CA GLN A 155 12.07 -10.38 -10.00
C GLN A 155 10.87 -10.25 -10.93
N ASP A 156 9.95 -9.37 -10.58
CA ASP A 156 8.87 -8.96 -11.46
C ASP A 156 9.34 -7.88 -12.47
N ARG A 157 8.41 -7.39 -13.29
CA ARG A 157 8.70 -6.42 -14.35
C ARG A 157 9.22 -5.08 -13.81
N PHE A 158 8.75 -4.64 -12.65
CA PHE A 158 9.20 -3.40 -12.01
C PHE A 158 10.57 -3.54 -11.38
N GLU A 159 10.84 -4.68 -10.74
CA GLU A 159 12.13 -4.98 -10.13
C GLU A 159 13.27 -5.05 -11.16
N ARG A 160 12.93 -5.23 -12.46
CA ARG A 160 13.88 -5.24 -13.58
C ARG A 160 14.10 -3.88 -14.24
N GLN A 161 13.39 -2.83 -13.80
CA GLN A 161 13.59 -1.47 -14.30
C GLN A 161 14.99 -0.93 -13.93
N ASP A 162 15.43 0.10 -14.63
CA ASP A 162 16.73 0.72 -14.43
C ASP A 162 16.82 1.49 -13.09
N ASP A 163 18.03 1.87 -12.74
CA ASP A 163 18.32 2.59 -11.51
C ASP A 163 17.69 4.00 -11.49
N ALA A 164 17.50 4.62 -12.66
CA ALA A 164 16.86 5.92 -12.75
C ALA A 164 15.37 5.84 -12.42
N PHE A 165 14.69 4.79 -12.89
CA PHE A 165 13.30 4.50 -12.52
C PHE A 165 13.16 4.30 -11.01
N HIS A 166 14.00 3.46 -10.41
CA HIS A 166 13.95 3.18 -8.98
C HIS A 166 14.23 4.42 -8.12
N ARG A 167 15.16 5.30 -8.56
CA ARG A 167 15.40 6.58 -7.89
C ARG A 167 14.18 7.48 -7.94
N ARG A 168 13.52 7.63 -9.10
CA ARG A 168 12.28 8.43 -9.20
C ARG A 168 11.16 7.90 -8.30
N VAL A 169 10.97 6.59 -8.25
CA VAL A 169 9.98 5.94 -7.37
C VAL A 169 10.31 6.21 -5.90
N LEU A 170 11.57 6.05 -5.49
CA LEU A 170 11.99 6.32 -4.12
C LEU A 170 11.78 7.78 -3.73
N ASP A 171 12.15 8.72 -4.62
CA ASP A 171 11.97 10.15 -4.38
C ASP A 171 10.48 10.53 -4.28
N ALA A 172 9.61 9.85 -5.01
CA ALA A 172 8.17 10.03 -4.89
C ALA A 172 7.66 9.59 -3.50
N TYR A 173 8.10 8.44 -3.01
CA TYR A 173 7.77 8.01 -1.65
C TYR A 173 8.30 8.96 -0.59
N ARG A 174 9.55 9.39 -0.67
CA ARG A 174 10.16 10.34 0.28
C ARG A 174 9.46 11.70 0.34
N ARG A 175 8.87 12.14 -0.77
CA ARG A 175 8.12 13.40 -0.86
C ARG A 175 6.63 13.24 -0.59
N ALA A 176 6.17 12.02 -0.37
CA ALA A 176 4.76 11.79 -0.06
C ALA A 176 4.38 12.55 1.21
N ALA A 177 3.36 13.38 1.11
CA ALA A 177 2.88 14.18 2.23
C ALA A 177 1.39 14.43 2.08
N GLY A 178 0.72 14.64 3.20
CA GLY A 178 -0.70 14.92 3.24
C GLY A 178 -1.33 14.45 4.56
N PRO A 179 -2.62 14.67 4.74
CA PRO A 179 -3.33 14.20 5.91
C PRO A 179 -3.17 12.67 6.06
N GLY A 180 -2.82 12.21 7.26
CA GLY A 180 -2.65 10.80 7.57
C GLY A 180 -1.41 10.13 6.97
N VAL A 181 -0.54 10.82 6.23
CA VAL A 181 0.72 10.27 5.73
C VAL A 181 1.80 10.41 6.77
N VAL A 182 2.38 9.29 7.19
CA VAL A 182 3.43 9.22 8.22
C VAL A 182 4.63 8.44 7.69
N HIS A 183 5.81 9.00 7.83
CA HIS A 183 7.08 8.37 7.45
C HIS A 183 7.69 7.61 8.62
N ILE A 184 8.17 6.39 8.34
CA ILE A 184 8.82 5.51 9.31
C ILE A 184 10.17 5.08 8.76
N ASP A 185 11.24 5.35 9.50
CA ASP A 185 12.59 4.89 9.17
C ASP A 185 12.67 3.35 9.24
N ALA A 186 12.57 2.72 8.09
CA ALA A 186 12.63 1.25 7.97
C ALA A 186 14.07 0.70 7.89
N THR A 187 15.10 1.52 8.16
CA THR A 187 16.48 1.04 8.35
C THR A 187 16.68 0.47 9.75
N GLN A 188 15.85 0.88 10.69
CA GLN A 188 15.88 0.45 12.10
C GLN A 188 15.55 -1.04 12.28
N SER A 189 15.73 -1.54 13.49
CA SER A 189 15.34 -2.91 13.83
C SER A 189 13.84 -3.13 13.63
N LYS A 190 13.45 -4.37 13.38
CA LYS A 190 12.06 -4.75 13.16
C LYS A 190 11.14 -4.27 14.29
N THR A 191 11.59 -4.40 15.54
CA THR A 191 10.81 -3.98 16.73
C THR A 191 10.61 -2.47 16.74
N VAL A 192 11.66 -1.67 16.49
CA VAL A 192 11.57 -0.21 16.46
C VAL A 192 10.59 0.26 15.38
N VAL A 193 10.63 -0.35 14.18
CA VAL A 193 9.69 -0.05 13.09
C VAL A 193 8.25 -0.41 13.49
N GLN A 194 8.06 -1.55 14.13
CA GLN A 194 6.75 -2.01 14.61
C GLN A 194 6.18 -1.08 15.68
N ASP A 195 6.99 -0.67 16.64
CA ASP A 195 6.56 0.23 17.73
C ASP A 195 6.22 1.62 17.20
N ALA A 196 7.01 2.14 16.24
CA ALA A 196 6.70 3.39 15.56
C ALA A 196 5.36 3.31 14.82
N ALA A 197 5.16 2.25 14.01
CA ALA A 197 3.93 2.03 13.28
C ALA A 197 2.72 1.88 14.21
N TRP A 198 2.87 1.15 15.31
CA TRP A 198 1.80 0.95 16.28
C TRP A 198 1.36 2.26 16.94
N ARG A 199 2.31 3.13 17.29
CA ARG A 199 2.02 4.45 17.87
C ARG A 199 1.13 5.28 16.94
N GLU A 200 1.43 5.30 15.65
CA GLU A 200 0.66 6.04 14.66
C GLU A 200 -0.73 5.42 14.43
N VAL A 201 -0.80 4.10 14.34
CA VAL A 201 -2.08 3.40 14.14
C VAL A 201 -3.04 3.61 15.30
N ARG A 202 -2.58 3.47 16.55
CA ARG A 202 -3.45 3.67 17.71
C ARG A 202 -3.87 5.14 17.93
N ALA A 203 -3.15 6.10 17.35
CA ALA A 203 -3.49 7.51 17.36
C ALA A 203 -4.64 7.87 16.40
N VAL A 204 -5.01 6.96 15.48
CA VAL A 204 -6.18 7.17 14.62
C VAL A 204 -7.43 7.29 15.48
N ALA A 205 -8.15 8.41 15.34
CA ALA A 205 -9.26 8.79 16.23
C ALA A 205 -10.32 7.69 16.41
N ALA A 206 -10.69 7.00 15.31
CA ALA A 206 -11.66 5.91 15.34
C ALA A 206 -11.16 4.66 16.10
N LEU A 207 -9.85 4.46 16.26
CA LEU A 207 -9.26 3.39 17.08
C LEU A 207 -9.08 3.84 18.53
N SER A 208 -8.65 5.09 18.76
CA SER A 208 -8.50 5.66 20.11
C SER A 208 -9.79 5.60 20.92
N THR A 209 -10.94 5.83 20.28
CA THR A 209 -12.26 5.72 20.93
C THR A 209 -12.67 4.27 21.27
N ARG A 210 -11.97 3.27 20.75
CA ARG A 210 -12.20 1.84 21.03
C ARG A 210 -11.35 1.28 22.17
N GLY A 211 -10.57 2.14 22.86
CA GLY A 211 -9.77 1.77 24.02
C GLY A 211 -8.54 0.91 23.70
N ILE A 212 -7.97 1.06 22.52
CA ILE A 212 -6.76 0.33 22.11
C ILE A 212 -5.55 0.89 22.87
N SER A 213 -4.84 0.02 23.58
CA SER A 213 -3.69 0.33 24.45
C SER A 213 -2.34 0.13 23.72
#